data_16717ddb587b4a237f3df5e6a0860f16
#
_entry.id   16717ddb587b4a237f3df5e6a0860f16
#
_cell.length_a   1.000
_cell.length_b   1.000
_cell.length_c   1.000
_cell.angle_alpha   90.00
_cell.angle_beta   90.00
_cell.angle_gamma   90.00
#
_symmetry.space_group_name_H-M   'P 1'
#
loop_
_entity.id
_entity.type
_entity.pdbx_description
1 polymer ?
#
loop_
_entity_poly.entity_id
_entity_poly.type
_entity_poly.pdbx_seq_one_letter_code
_entity_poly.pdbx_strand_id
1 'polypeptide(L)'
;LLGPGLSFGQPANRTNFDVRLSVEPPMVFGQRGQLTFLVGHGLHIQNSKLQLNLGQGLRTDPITKQLEVPLGQGLEIADESQVKVKVGDGLQFDSQGRITTAPNMITETLWTGTSNNANVTWRGYSAPGSKLFLSLTRFSTGLVLGNMTIDSNASFGQYVNAGHEQIECFVLLDSQGNLREGSNLQGTWEVKNNPSASKAAFLPSTSLYPILSESRGSLPGKNLVGMQAILGGGGSCTVIATLNGRRSNSYATGHSIIFVWQEFNTIARQPLNHSTVTFSYWT
;
A
#
# COMPACT_ATOMS: atom_id res chain seq x y z
N LEU A 1 61.98 -48.98 -8.51
CA LEU A 1 60.59 -48.71 -8.10
C LEU A 1 60.27 -47.28 -8.50
N LEU A 2 59.29 -47.10 -9.38
CA LEU A 2 58.74 -45.77 -9.68
C LEU A 2 57.72 -45.42 -8.58
N GLY A 3 57.71 -44.14 -8.20
CA GLY A 3 56.68 -43.64 -7.27
C GLY A 3 55.31 -43.57 -7.90
N PRO A 4 54.23 -43.32 -7.11
CA PRO A 4 52.87 -43.14 -7.62
C PRO A 4 52.81 -42.08 -8.70
N GLY A 5 52.07 -42.34 -9.79
CA GLY A 5 51.90 -41.40 -10.90
C GLY A 5 52.96 -41.53 -12.02
N LEU A 6 53.93 -42.46 -11.87
CA LEU A 6 54.88 -42.76 -12.94
C LEU A 6 54.75 -44.19 -13.42
N SER A 7 54.80 -44.40 -14.72
CA SER A 7 54.77 -45.70 -15.34
C SER A 7 55.95 -45.87 -16.33
N PHE A 8 56.41 -47.13 -16.52
CA PHE A 8 57.33 -47.43 -17.60
C PHE A 8 56.55 -47.57 -18.89
N GLY A 9 56.88 -46.81 -19.94
CA GLY A 9 56.45 -47.10 -21.29
C GLY A 9 57.04 -48.42 -21.75
N GLN A 10 56.28 -49.23 -22.44
CA GLN A 10 56.85 -50.42 -23.13
C GLN A 10 57.60 -49.96 -24.37
N PRO A 11 58.95 -50.11 -24.43
CA PRO A 11 59.68 -49.72 -25.61
C PRO A 11 59.50 -50.80 -26.71
N ALA A 12 59.33 -50.33 -27.92
CA ALA A 12 59.39 -51.21 -29.07
C ALA A 12 60.78 -51.87 -29.30
N ASN A 13 61.81 -51.30 -28.67
CA ASN A 13 63.17 -51.82 -28.63
C ASN A 13 63.76 -51.78 -27.21
N ARG A 14 64.39 -52.88 -26.75
CA ARG A 14 64.84 -53.11 -25.38
C ARG A 14 66.00 -52.22 -24.86
N THR A 15 66.35 -51.15 -25.57
CA THR A 15 67.57 -50.36 -25.22
C THR A 15 67.24 -49.01 -24.54
N ASN A 16 66.01 -48.52 -24.57
CA ASN A 16 65.64 -47.26 -23.93
C ASN A 16 64.41 -47.45 -23.04
N PHE A 17 64.52 -47.01 -21.80
CA PHE A 17 63.40 -46.98 -20.86
C PHE A 17 62.76 -45.59 -20.86
N ASP A 18 61.51 -45.50 -21.29
CA ASP A 18 60.74 -44.28 -21.17
C ASP A 18 59.99 -44.27 -19.85
N VAL A 19 60.26 -43.25 -19.06
CA VAL A 19 59.45 -42.98 -17.87
C VAL A 19 58.31 -42.07 -18.29
N ARG A 20 57.08 -42.53 -18.09
CA ARG A 20 55.87 -41.78 -18.43
C ARG A 20 55.13 -41.33 -17.19
N LEU A 21 54.64 -40.12 -17.20
CA LEU A 21 53.71 -39.64 -16.19
C LEU A 21 52.36 -40.30 -16.42
N SER A 22 51.88 -41.07 -15.45
CA SER A 22 50.55 -41.62 -15.43
C SER A 22 49.62 -40.63 -14.78
N VAL A 23 48.63 -40.17 -15.50
CA VAL A 23 47.64 -39.21 -14.97
C VAL A 23 46.25 -39.85 -15.03
N GLU A 24 45.48 -39.58 -13.97
CA GLU A 24 44.09 -40.02 -13.85
C GLU A 24 43.16 -38.81 -13.85
N PRO A 25 41.93 -38.96 -14.29
CA PRO A 25 40.95 -37.87 -14.20
C PRO A 25 40.89 -37.29 -12.79
N PRO A 26 40.77 -35.96 -12.64
CA PRO A 26 40.46 -34.97 -13.66
C PRO A 26 41.66 -34.42 -14.46
N MET A 27 42.85 -34.94 -14.31
CA MET A 27 44.01 -34.50 -15.10
C MET A 27 44.15 -35.35 -16.37
N VAL A 28 44.47 -34.73 -17.49
CA VAL A 28 44.71 -35.39 -18.77
C VAL A 28 45.82 -34.69 -19.55
N PHE A 29 46.45 -35.39 -20.50
CA PHE A 29 47.33 -34.74 -21.46
C PHE A 29 46.54 -34.12 -22.58
N GLY A 30 46.67 -32.80 -22.81
CA GLY A 30 46.13 -32.12 -23.97
C GLY A 30 46.81 -32.51 -25.27
N GLN A 31 46.30 -32.09 -26.42
CA GLN A 31 46.75 -32.44 -27.76
C GLN A 31 48.24 -32.12 -28.03
N ARG A 32 48.81 -31.17 -27.29
CA ARG A 32 50.23 -30.77 -27.42
C ARG A 32 51.12 -31.39 -26.33
N GLY A 33 50.63 -32.40 -25.61
CA GLY A 33 51.35 -33.03 -24.53
C GLY A 33 51.41 -32.27 -23.21
N GLN A 34 50.73 -31.12 -23.09
CA GLN A 34 50.65 -30.39 -21.84
C GLN A 34 49.66 -31.06 -20.87
N LEU A 35 50.00 -31.09 -19.60
CA LEU A 35 49.07 -31.52 -18.56
C LEU A 35 47.97 -30.51 -18.40
N THR A 36 46.71 -30.91 -18.45
CA THR A 36 45.54 -30.08 -18.33
C THR A 36 44.45 -30.73 -17.46
N PHE A 37 43.47 -29.97 -17.03
CA PHE A 37 42.34 -30.48 -16.28
C PHE A 37 41.13 -30.64 -17.19
N LEU A 38 40.43 -31.77 -17.05
CA LEU A 38 39.09 -31.91 -17.55
C LEU A 38 38.14 -31.19 -16.59
N VAL A 39 37.50 -30.14 -17.08
CA VAL A 39 36.51 -29.40 -16.32
C VAL A 39 35.11 -29.75 -16.80
N GLY A 40 34.19 -30.01 -15.87
CA GLY A 40 32.78 -30.25 -16.18
C GLY A 40 32.02 -28.95 -16.45
N HIS A 41 30.71 -29.04 -16.67
CA HIS A 41 29.87 -27.92 -17.09
C HIS A 41 29.85 -26.70 -16.09
N GLY A 42 30.17 -26.93 -14.83
CA GLY A 42 30.18 -25.88 -13.82
C GLY A 42 31.53 -25.13 -13.67
N LEU A 43 32.55 -25.54 -14.42
CA LEU A 43 33.89 -24.97 -14.32
C LEU A 43 34.46 -24.70 -15.72
N HIS A 44 35.28 -23.66 -15.84
CA HIS A 44 36.05 -23.42 -17.07
C HIS A 44 37.45 -22.88 -16.73
N ILE A 45 38.35 -23.01 -17.68
CA ILE A 45 39.70 -22.45 -17.57
C ILE A 45 39.78 -21.22 -18.47
N GLN A 46 40.03 -20.05 -17.89
CA GLN A 46 40.23 -18.80 -18.58
C GLN A 46 41.48 -18.10 -18.04
N ASN A 47 42.36 -17.65 -18.93
CA ASN A 47 43.63 -17.00 -18.57
C ASN A 47 44.46 -17.82 -17.57
N SER A 48 44.58 -19.14 -17.80
CA SER A 48 45.28 -20.09 -16.94
C SER A 48 44.76 -20.18 -15.49
N LYS A 49 43.52 -19.75 -15.24
CA LYS A 49 42.82 -19.83 -13.96
C LYS A 49 41.58 -20.69 -14.08
N LEU A 50 41.36 -21.56 -13.11
CA LEU A 50 40.12 -22.30 -12.97
C LEU A 50 39.06 -21.34 -12.41
N GLN A 51 37.94 -21.24 -13.11
CA GLN A 51 36.82 -20.35 -12.76
C GLN A 51 35.51 -21.11 -12.72
N LEU A 52 34.60 -20.65 -11.87
CA LEU A 52 33.21 -21.12 -11.86
C LEU A 52 32.46 -20.56 -13.06
N ASN A 53 31.71 -21.40 -13.74
CA ASN A 53 30.77 -20.99 -14.76
C ASN A 53 29.43 -20.63 -14.08
N LEU A 54 29.27 -19.35 -13.75
CA LEU A 54 28.11 -18.85 -13.01
C LEU A 54 26.91 -18.72 -13.98
N GLY A 55 25.80 -19.36 -13.65
CA GLY A 55 24.51 -19.15 -14.33
C GLY A 55 23.83 -17.86 -13.87
N GLN A 56 22.64 -17.62 -14.44
CA GLN A 56 21.81 -16.46 -14.09
C GLN A 56 21.32 -16.57 -12.65
N GLY A 57 21.68 -16.04 -11.69
CA GLY A 57 21.24 -16.14 -10.29
C GLY A 57 22.39 -16.33 -9.33
N LEU A 58 23.61 -16.37 -9.85
CA LEU A 58 24.83 -16.34 -9.07
C LEU A 58 25.80 -15.31 -9.63
N ARG A 59 26.50 -14.60 -8.78
CA ARG A 59 27.57 -13.69 -9.18
C ARG A 59 28.72 -13.73 -8.19
N THR A 60 29.87 -13.27 -8.60
CA THR A 60 30.98 -13.02 -7.69
C THR A 60 31.00 -11.57 -7.28
N ASP A 61 31.01 -11.30 -5.99
CA ASP A 61 31.17 -9.95 -5.49
C ASP A 61 32.50 -9.36 -6.00
N PRO A 62 32.48 -8.16 -6.60
CA PRO A 62 33.69 -7.59 -7.21
C PRO A 62 34.76 -7.20 -6.19
N ILE A 63 34.39 -6.99 -4.92
CA ILE A 63 35.31 -6.56 -3.85
C ILE A 63 35.81 -7.77 -3.05
N THR A 64 34.89 -8.54 -2.47
CA THR A 64 35.21 -9.65 -1.59
C THR A 64 35.62 -10.93 -2.33
N LYS A 65 35.30 -11.00 -3.63
CA LYS A 65 35.50 -12.20 -4.49
C LYS A 65 34.71 -13.42 -4.02
N GLN A 66 33.74 -13.25 -3.16
CA GLN A 66 32.86 -14.31 -2.70
C GLN A 66 31.74 -14.56 -3.67
N LEU A 67 31.28 -15.79 -3.73
CA LEU A 67 30.10 -16.17 -4.49
C LEU A 67 28.85 -15.70 -3.74
N GLU A 68 27.98 -14.99 -4.43
CA GLU A 68 26.74 -14.46 -3.86
C GLU A 68 25.52 -14.71 -4.76
N VAL A 69 24.34 -14.74 -4.15
CA VAL A 69 23.06 -14.73 -4.82
C VAL A 69 22.59 -13.28 -4.89
N PRO A 70 22.50 -12.66 -6.08
CA PRO A 70 21.92 -11.33 -6.21
C PRO A 70 20.42 -11.40 -5.93
N LEU A 71 20.03 -10.88 -4.79
CA LEU A 71 18.62 -10.82 -4.39
C LEU A 71 17.92 -9.65 -5.08
N GLY A 72 16.74 -9.91 -5.66
CA GLY A 72 15.83 -8.87 -6.15
C GLY A 72 15.09 -8.17 -5.01
N GLN A 73 14.30 -7.15 -5.38
CA GLN A 73 13.48 -6.36 -4.46
C GLN A 73 12.44 -7.21 -3.77
N GLY A 74 12.31 -7.82 -2.92
CA GLY A 74 11.31 -8.70 -2.30
C GLY A 74 11.93 -9.90 -1.63
N LEU A 75 13.25 -10.00 -1.70
CA LEU A 75 14.02 -11.00 -0.99
C LEU A 75 15.07 -10.34 -0.11
N GLU A 76 15.40 -10.96 1.01
CA GLU A 76 16.46 -10.55 1.92
C GLU A 76 17.21 -11.76 2.46
N ILE A 77 18.44 -11.54 2.86
CA ILE A 77 19.20 -12.54 3.65
C ILE A 77 18.90 -12.23 5.12
N ALA A 78 18.26 -13.17 5.79
CA ALA A 78 18.08 -13.11 7.22
C ALA A 78 19.32 -13.67 7.94
N ASP A 79 19.30 -13.57 9.27
CA ASP A 79 20.30 -14.17 10.12
C ASP A 79 20.51 -15.63 9.73
N GLU A 80 21.75 -16.12 9.81
CA GLU A 80 22.16 -17.48 9.44
C GLU A 80 22.14 -17.78 7.91
N SER A 81 22.25 -16.77 7.06
CA SER A 81 22.39 -16.94 5.60
C SER A 81 21.19 -17.58 4.90
N GLN A 82 19.99 -17.45 5.46
CA GLN A 82 18.77 -17.90 4.83
C GLN A 82 18.15 -16.82 3.95
N VAL A 83 17.74 -17.19 2.75
CA VAL A 83 16.96 -16.30 1.88
C VAL A 83 15.51 -16.30 2.35
N LYS A 84 15.00 -15.12 2.67
CA LYS A 84 13.60 -14.90 3.08
C LYS A 84 12.88 -13.97 2.11
N VAL A 85 11.57 -14.13 2.03
CA VAL A 85 10.71 -13.16 1.37
C VAL A 85 10.56 -11.95 2.28
N LYS A 86 10.85 -10.75 1.76
CA LYS A 86 10.62 -9.49 2.45
C LYS A 86 9.15 -9.14 2.36
N VAL A 87 8.46 -9.22 3.47
CA VAL A 87 7.05 -8.83 3.56
C VAL A 87 6.92 -7.37 3.93
N GLY A 88 6.00 -6.65 3.28
CA GLY A 88 5.66 -5.27 3.60
C GLY A 88 4.62 -5.18 4.71
N ASP A 89 4.25 -3.92 5.05
CA ASP A 89 3.26 -3.64 6.08
C ASP A 89 1.93 -4.36 5.81
N GLY A 90 1.32 -4.89 6.83
CA GLY A 90 0.06 -5.64 6.75
C GLY A 90 0.19 -7.13 6.43
N LEU A 91 1.40 -7.60 6.17
CA LEU A 91 1.71 -9.02 5.99
C LEU A 91 2.72 -9.49 7.03
N GLN A 92 2.63 -10.75 7.42
CA GLN A 92 3.59 -11.40 8.32
C GLN A 92 3.70 -12.88 8.00
N PHE A 93 4.71 -13.53 8.54
CA PHE A 93 4.77 -14.99 8.55
C PHE A 93 4.05 -15.51 9.79
N ASP A 94 3.22 -16.53 9.63
CA ASP A 94 2.63 -17.26 10.76
C ASP A 94 3.67 -18.23 11.38
N SER A 95 3.26 -18.91 12.45
CA SER A 95 4.10 -19.88 13.14
C SER A 95 4.51 -21.09 12.27
N GLN A 96 3.86 -21.26 11.12
CA GLN A 96 4.15 -22.31 10.14
C GLN A 96 4.97 -21.79 8.95
N GLY A 97 5.43 -20.53 8.99
CA GLY A 97 6.19 -19.91 7.91
C GLY A 97 5.37 -19.53 6.67
N ARG A 98 4.04 -19.46 6.76
CA ARG A 98 3.16 -19.03 5.66
C ARG A 98 2.93 -17.52 5.77
N ILE A 99 2.86 -16.84 4.63
CA ILE A 99 2.50 -15.42 4.59
C ILE A 99 1.00 -15.30 4.93
N THR A 100 0.71 -14.50 5.93
CA THR A 100 -0.63 -14.16 6.37
C THR A 100 -0.77 -12.67 6.60
N THR A 101 -1.99 -12.19 6.73
CA THR A 101 -2.23 -10.80 7.13
C THR A 101 -1.86 -10.61 8.60
N ALA A 102 -1.21 -9.50 8.91
CA ALA A 102 -0.90 -9.14 10.30
C ALA A 102 -2.21 -8.96 11.08
N PRO A 103 -2.35 -9.54 12.28
CA PRO A 103 -3.60 -9.49 13.04
C PRO A 103 -3.99 -8.07 13.49
N ASN A 104 -3.06 -7.14 13.53
CA ASN A 104 -3.29 -5.76 13.96
C ASN A 104 -3.31 -4.80 12.77
N MET A 105 -4.28 -4.97 11.87
CA MET A 105 -4.41 -4.10 10.69
C MET A 105 -5.02 -2.73 10.99
N ILE A 106 -5.58 -2.53 12.15
CA ILE A 106 -6.16 -1.25 12.52
C ILE A 106 -5.14 -0.47 13.27
N THR A 107 -4.97 0.73 12.86
CA THR A 107 -3.98 1.51 13.48
C THR A 107 -4.53 2.78 14.06
N GLU A 108 -5.33 3.51 13.32
CA GLU A 108 -5.67 4.85 13.72
C GLU A 108 -7.08 5.22 13.32
N THR A 109 -7.73 6.03 14.15
CA THR A 109 -9.05 6.59 13.85
C THR A 109 -9.00 8.10 14.03
N LEU A 110 -9.25 8.83 12.94
CA LEU A 110 -9.45 10.27 12.93
C LEU A 110 -10.94 10.54 13.09
N TRP A 111 -11.35 11.32 14.07
CA TRP A 111 -12.74 11.52 14.37
C TRP A 111 -13.06 12.93 14.85
N THR A 112 -14.33 13.32 14.77
CA THR A 112 -14.82 14.61 15.27
C THR A 112 -14.93 14.69 16.80
N GLY A 113 -14.62 13.63 17.51
CA GLY A 113 -14.63 13.58 18.97
C GLY A 113 -16.02 13.66 19.58
N THR A 114 -16.17 14.47 20.62
CA THR A 114 -17.43 14.67 21.34
C THR A 114 -18.40 15.57 20.56
N SER A 115 -19.65 15.64 21.00
CA SER A 115 -20.68 16.44 20.34
C SER A 115 -20.32 17.94 20.17
N ASN A 116 -19.47 18.50 21.02
CA ASN A 116 -19.02 19.88 20.88
C ASN A 116 -18.10 20.10 19.66
N ASN A 117 -17.37 19.08 19.27
CA ASN A 117 -16.47 19.13 18.12
C ASN A 117 -17.13 18.68 16.80
N ALA A 118 -18.37 18.23 16.84
CA ALA A 118 -19.11 17.78 15.68
C ALA A 118 -20.04 18.85 15.07
N ASN A 119 -19.90 20.11 15.50
CA ASN A 119 -20.70 21.22 14.98
C ASN A 119 -20.53 21.34 13.48
N VAL A 120 -21.65 21.49 12.77
CA VAL A 120 -21.68 21.59 11.33
C VAL A 120 -22.64 22.69 10.88
N THR A 121 -22.26 23.34 9.79
CA THR A 121 -23.16 24.19 9.00
C THR A 121 -23.50 23.47 7.70
N TRP A 122 -24.67 23.74 7.17
CA TRP A 122 -25.13 23.12 5.94
C TRP A 122 -25.21 24.14 4.83
N ARG A 123 -24.96 23.71 3.64
CA ARG A 123 -25.30 24.48 2.44
C ARG A 123 -26.60 23.94 1.85
N GLY A 124 -27.56 24.84 1.58
CA GLY A 124 -28.89 24.43 1.11
C GLY A 124 -29.86 24.00 2.23
N TYR A 125 -29.43 24.06 3.48
CA TYR A 125 -30.25 23.68 4.63
C TYR A 125 -29.87 24.51 5.85
N SER A 126 -30.85 24.99 6.59
CA SER A 126 -30.62 25.76 7.83
C SER A 126 -31.10 24.94 9.03
N ALA A 127 -30.15 24.42 9.78
CA ALA A 127 -30.38 23.63 10.98
C ALA A 127 -29.31 23.96 12.04
N PRO A 128 -29.44 25.08 12.73
CA PRO A 128 -28.49 25.47 13.77
C PRO A 128 -28.46 24.42 14.87
N GLY A 129 -27.26 24.16 15.39
CA GLY A 129 -27.03 23.15 16.42
C GLY A 129 -26.92 21.70 15.91
N SER A 130 -26.99 21.50 14.60
CA SER A 130 -26.74 20.19 14.00
C SER A 130 -25.31 19.71 14.22
N LYS A 131 -25.16 18.40 14.27
CA LYS A 131 -23.89 17.68 14.45
C LYS A 131 -23.67 16.74 13.29
N LEU A 132 -22.42 16.69 12.81
CA LEU A 132 -21.93 15.69 11.91
C LEU A 132 -20.87 14.86 12.61
N PHE A 133 -21.19 13.66 12.98
CA PHE A 133 -20.24 12.71 13.55
C PHE A 133 -19.56 11.96 12.40
N LEU A 134 -18.28 12.24 12.19
CA LEU A 134 -17.46 11.61 11.18
C LEU A 134 -16.29 10.89 11.86
N SER A 135 -16.11 9.62 11.51
CA SER A 135 -15.03 8.78 11.99
C SER A 135 -14.38 8.11 10.77
N LEU A 136 -13.07 8.27 10.62
CA LEU A 136 -12.27 7.69 9.55
C LEU A 136 -11.29 6.72 10.18
N THR A 137 -11.45 5.43 9.95
CA THR A 137 -10.55 4.40 10.47
C THR A 137 -9.62 3.94 9.35
N ARG A 138 -8.33 4.20 9.51
CA ARG A 138 -7.28 3.83 8.56
C ARG A 138 -6.67 2.48 8.94
N PHE A 139 -6.56 1.61 7.96
CA PHE A 139 -5.86 0.34 8.06
C PHE A 139 -4.42 0.47 7.55
N SER A 140 -3.56 -0.43 7.97
CA SER A 140 -2.16 -0.46 7.53
C SER A 140 -1.99 -0.60 6.00
N THR A 141 -2.99 -1.15 5.33
CA THR A 141 -3.03 -1.26 3.86
C THR A 141 -3.23 0.08 3.14
N GLY A 142 -3.55 1.15 3.87
CA GLY A 142 -3.93 2.45 3.28
C GLY A 142 -5.43 2.57 2.98
N LEU A 143 -6.23 1.52 3.20
CA LEU A 143 -7.68 1.62 3.14
C LEU A 143 -8.20 2.43 4.32
N VAL A 144 -9.10 3.38 4.07
CA VAL A 144 -9.84 4.11 5.09
C VAL A 144 -11.32 3.72 5.02
N LEU A 145 -11.87 3.36 6.17
CA LEU A 145 -13.29 3.15 6.37
C LEU A 145 -13.88 4.38 7.09
N GLY A 146 -14.79 5.07 6.44
CA GLY A 146 -15.49 6.23 7.00
C GLY A 146 -16.88 5.84 7.49
N ASN A 147 -17.22 6.28 8.70
CA ASN A 147 -18.56 6.20 9.24
C ASN A 147 -19.06 7.61 9.51
N MET A 148 -20.28 7.89 9.11
CA MET A 148 -20.91 9.20 9.26
C MET A 148 -22.31 9.08 9.79
N THR A 149 -22.64 9.91 10.76
CA THR A 149 -24.00 10.06 11.32
C THR A 149 -24.31 11.52 11.50
N ILE A 150 -25.53 11.93 11.20
CA ILE A 150 -26.02 13.28 11.48
C ILE A 150 -26.98 13.21 12.65
N ASP A 151 -26.82 14.18 13.54
CA ASP A 151 -27.80 14.54 14.57
C ASP A 151 -28.20 15.99 14.38
N SER A 152 -29.40 16.24 13.90
CA SER A 152 -29.98 17.58 13.86
C SER A 152 -31.05 17.64 14.94
N ASN A 153 -30.80 18.44 15.96
CA ASN A 153 -31.75 18.62 17.05
C ASN A 153 -33.10 19.09 16.49
N ALA A 154 -34.13 18.25 16.64
CA ALA A 154 -35.45 18.52 16.13
C ALA A 154 -36.08 19.84 16.64
N SER A 155 -35.62 20.32 17.82
CA SER A 155 -36.08 21.59 18.41
C SER A 155 -35.58 22.84 17.67
N PHE A 156 -34.48 22.69 16.92
CA PHE A 156 -33.83 23.79 16.21
C PHE A 156 -33.74 23.60 14.72
N GLY A 157 -34.01 22.40 14.25
CA GLY A 157 -33.85 22.00 12.86
C GLY A 157 -35.01 22.42 11.98
N GLN A 158 -34.72 22.80 10.78
CA GLN A 158 -35.67 22.74 9.70
C GLN A 158 -35.84 21.30 9.23
N TYR A 159 -36.87 21.04 8.48
CA TYR A 159 -37.21 19.71 8.02
C TYR A 159 -36.93 19.56 6.53
N VAL A 160 -36.52 18.38 6.12
CA VAL A 160 -36.36 18.01 4.73
C VAL A 160 -37.74 17.63 4.17
N ASN A 161 -38.04 18.09 2.97
CA ASN A 161 -39.25 17.71 2.28
C ASN A 161 -38.92 16.86 1.05
N ALA A 162 -39.85 15.98 0.67
CA ALA A 162 -39.76 15.27 -0.60
C ALA A 162 -39.62 16.26 -1.76
N GLY A 163 -38.71 15.96 -2.67
CA GLY A 163 -38.44 16.80 -3.84
C GLY A 163 -37.58 18.03 -3.61
N HIS A 164 -37.02 18.17 -2.38
CA HIS A 164 -36.11 19.27 -2.12
C HIS A 164 -34.70 19.02 -2.65
N GLU A 165 -34.06 20.15 -2.90
CA GLU A 165 -32.72 20.28 -3.45
C GLU A 165 -31.65 19.65 -2.57
N GLN A 166 -30.47 19.55 -3.13
CA GLN A 166 -29.28 18.98 -2.47
C GLN A 166 -28.88 19.74 -1.21
N ILE A 167 -28.62 19.02 -0.14
CA ILE A 167 -27.98 19.50 1.08
C ILE A 167 -26.51 19.10 1.03
N GLU A 168 -25.61 20.01 1.37
CA GLU A 168 -24.18 19.79 1.20
C GLU A 168 -23.39 20.08 2.47
N CYS A 169 -22.36 19.29 2.68
CA CYS A 169 -21.35 19.52 3.72
C CYS A 169 -19.95 19.35 3.13
N PHE A 170 -19.14 20.38 3.24
CA PHE A 170 -17.75 20.36 2.81
C PHE A 170 -16.82 20.12 4.00
N VAL A 171 -16.09 19.04 3.98
CA VAL A 171 -14.95 18.78 4.86
C VAL A 171 -13.70 19.06 4.04
N LEU A 172 -13.18 20.28 4.17
CA LEU A 172 -12.01 20.76 3.45
C LEU A 172 -10.75 20.58 4.31
N LEU A 173 -9.70 20.05 3.71
CA LEU A 173 -8.49 19.63 4.40
C LEU A 173 -7.24 20.31 3.81
N ASP A 174 -6.30 20.67 4.68
CA ASP A 174 -4.96 21.05 4.26
C ASP A 174 -4.08 19.81 3.98
N SER A 175 -2.85 20.04 3.57
CA SER A 175 -1.89 18.97 3.30
C SER A 175 -1.47 18.19 4.55
N GLN A 176 -1.73 18.72 5.74
CA GLN A 176 -1.51 18.06 7.02
C GLN A 176 -2.75 17.31 7.54
N GLY A 177 -3.88 17.40 6.81
CA GLY A 177 -5.13 16.78 7.21
C GLY A 177 -5.93 17.55 8.25
N ASN A 178 -5.59 18.82 8.50
CA ASN A 178 -6.40 19.68 9.36
C ASN A 178 -7.57 20.29 8.57
N LEU A 179 -8.63 20.64 9.30
CA LEU A 179 -9.76 21.37 8.71
C LEU A 179 -9.32 22.75 8.26
N ARG A 180 -9.69 23.12 7.05
CA ARG A 180 -9.41 24.43 6.47
C ARG A 180 -10.58 25.41 6.69
N GLU A 181 -10.27 26.70 6.61
CA GLU A 181 -11.27 27.73 6.46
C GLU A 181 -12.22 27.44 5.30
N GLY A 182 -13.51 27.68 5.51
CA GLY A 182 -14.57 27.33 4.56
C GLY A 182 -15.08 25.89 4.68
N SER A 183 -14.50 25.06 5.53
CA SER A 183 -15.09 23.78 5.92
C SER A 183 -16.41 24.00 6.64
N ASN A 184 -17.44 23.20 6.31
CA ASN A 184 -18.71 23.23 7.03
C ASN A 184 -18.62 22.54 8.39
N LEU A 185 -17.73 21.57 8.55
CA LEU A 185 -17.38 21.00 9.85
C LEU A 185 -16.53 22.03 10.61
N GLN A 186 -17.03 22.50 11.74
CA GLN A 186 -16.46 23.65 12.46
C GLN A 186 -15.67 23.25 13.71
N GLY A 187 -15.80 22.02 14.13
CA GLY A 187 -15.08 21.53 15.30
C GLY A 187 -13.63 21.19 15.01
N THR A 188 -12.94 20.77 16.06
CA THR A 188 -11.64 20.12 15.93
C THR A 188 -11.84 18.62 15.73
N TRP A 189 -11.00 18.03 14.93
CA TRP A 189 -10.90 16.59 14.88
C TRP A 189 -9.46 16.12 15.15
N GLU A 190 -9.35 14.95 15.69
CA GLU A 190 -8.08 14.43 16.17
C GLU A 190 -7.99 12.90 15.94
N VAL A 191 -6.78 12.39 15.94
CA VAL A 191 -6.57 10.95 15.94
C VAL A 191 -6.84 10.41 17.33
N LYS A 192 -7.81 9.51 17.42
CA LYS A 192 -8.26 8.92 18.69
C LYS A 192 -7.11 8.14 19.31
N ASN A 193 -6.89 8.36 20.61
CA ASN A 193 -5.85 7.72 21.40
C ASN A 193 -4.39 8.04 20.97
N ASN A 194 -4.20 8.88 19.96
CA ASN A 194 -2.88 9.34 19.52
C ASN A 194 -2.94 10.75 18.91
N PRO A 195 -3.10 11.79 19.71
CA PRO A 195 -3.24 13.18 19.22
C PRO A 195 -2.04 13.67 18.39
N SER A 196 -0.88 13.04 18.56
CA SER A 196 0.35 13.37 17.83
C SER A 196 0.47 12.67 16.48
N ALA A 197 -0.43 11.75 16.18
CA ALA A 197 -0.39 11.04 14.90
C ALA A 197 -0.73 11.97 13.73
N SER A 198 -0.16 11.68 12.58
CA SER A 198 -0.35 12.48 11.37
C SER A 198 -1.75 12.32 10.80
N LYS A 199 -2.52 13.39 10.78
CA LYS A 199 -3.83 13.43 10.10
C LYS A 199 -3.70 13.36 8.58
N ALA A 200 -2.52 13.69 8.02
CA ALA A 200 -2.24 13.57 6.60
C ALA A 200 -2.36 12.13 6.10
N ALA A 201 -2.17 11.14 6.98
CA ALA A 201 -2.33 9.73 6.64
C ALA A 201 -3.77 9.32 6.27
N PHE A 202 -4.75 10.20 6.54
CA PHE A 202 -6.17 9.98 6.23
C PHE A 202 -6.63 10.72 4.96
N LEU A 203 -5.73 11.42 4.27
CA LEU A 203 -6.10 12.17 3.07
C LEU A 203 -6.40 11.21 1.91
N PRO A 204 -7.48 11.44 1.13
CA PRO A 204 -7.73 10.66 -0.06
C PRO A 204 -6.56 10.75 -1.03
N SER A 205 -6.11 9.61 -1.55
CA SER A 205 -4.99 9.53 -2.49
C SER A 205 -5.22 10.38 -3.73
N THR A 206 -4.29 11.27 -4.06
CA THR A 206 -4.41 12.09 -5.27
C THR A 206 -4.13 11.33 -6.56
N SER A 207 -3.45 10.20 -6.47
CA SER A 207 -3.21 9.32 -7.62
C SER A 207 -4.46 8.52 -7.98
N LEU A 208 -5.28 8.13 -7.00
CA LEU A 208 -6.51 7.40 -7.21
C LEU A 208 -7.72 8.34 -7.38
N TYR A 209 -7.75 9.44 -6.62
CA TYR A 209 -8.80 10.45 -6.61
C TYR A 209 -8.17 11.81 -6.92
N PRO A 210 -7.92 12.15 -8.19
CA PRO A 210 -7.30 13.42 -8.57
C PRO A 210 -8.05 14.61 -7.99
N ILE A 211 -7.30 15.62 -7.54
CA ILE A 211 -7.91 16.88 -7.12
C ILE A 211 -8.54 17.53 -8.35
N LEU A 212 -9.84 17.75 -8.30
CA LEU A 212 -10.60 18.27 -9.43
C LEU A 212 -10.40 19.78 -9.54
N SER A 213 -9.99 20.24 -10.70
CA SER A 213 -9.76 21.67 -10.98
C SER A 213 -11.04 22.43 -11.37
N GLU A 214 -12.11 21.73 -11.75
CA GLU A 214 -13.31 22.34 -12.29
C GLU A 214 -14.56 22.07 -11.45
N SER A 215 -15.41 23.10 -11.42
CA SER A 215 -16.74 23.02 -10.81
C SER A 215 -17.73 22.40 -11.80
N ARG A 216 -18.54 21.48 -11.31
CA ARG A 216 -19.76 20.97 -11.94
C ARG A 216 -19.64 20.49 -13.40
N GLY A 217 -19.80 19.24 -13.60
CA GLY A 217 -20.18 18.69 -14.91
C GLY A 217 -19.64 17.31 -15.22
N SER A 218 -18.44 16.99 -14.84
CA SER A 218 -17.86 15.66 -15.08
C SER A 218 -16.93 15.28 -13.96
N LEU A 219 -17.50 14.99 -12.79
CA LEU A 219 -16.76 14.30 -11.76
C LEU A 219 -16.40 12.91 -12.29
N PRO A 220 -15.12 12.54 -12.35
CA PRO A 220 -14.76 11.16 -12.65
C PRO A 220 -15.49 10.25 -11.67
N GLY A 221 -16.22 9.28 -12.16
CA GLY A 221 -17.01 8.37 -11.30
C GLY A 221 -16.20 7.72 -10.18
N LYS A 222 -14.89 7.60 -10.34
CA LYS A 222 -13.97 7.10 -9.33
C LYS A 222 -13.83 7.97 -8.07
N ASN A 223 -14.17 9.25 -8.14
CA ASN A 223 -14.13 10.14 -6.97
C ASN A 223 -15.44 10.10 -6.17
N LEU A 224 -16.46 9.36 -6.62
CA LEU A 224 -17.78 9.31 -6.03
C LEU A 224 -18.01 7.99 -5.30
N VAL A 225 -18.55 8.09 -4.09
CA VAL A 225 -19.01 6.94 -3.30
C VAL A 225 -20.48 7.20 -2.93
N GLY A 226 -21.40 6.40 -3.48
CA GLY A 226 -22.83 6.48 -3.20
C GLY A 226 -23.22 5.63 -1.99
N MET A 227 -24.11 6.13 -1.16
CA MET A 227 -24.64 5.47 0.04
C MET A 227 -26.15 5.73 0.13
N GLN A 228 -26.88 4.84 0.81
CA GLN A 228 -28.26 5.06 1.20
C GLN A 228 -28.35 5.31 2.69
N ALA A 229 -29.11 6.31 3.10
CA ALA A 229 -29.37 6.63 4.49
C ALA A 229 -30.87 6.54 4.79
N ILE A 230 -31.19 5.97 5.95
CA ILE A 230 -32.56 5.91 6.48
C ILE A 230 -32.76 7.11 7.40
N LEU A 231 -33.76 7.90 7.15
CA LEU A 231 -34.10 9.07 7.93
C LEU A 231 -34.81 8.68 9.24
N GLY A 232 -34.55 9.42 10.32
CA GLY A 232 -35.06 9.12 11.64
C GLY A 232 -36.59 9.12 11.77
N GLY A 233 -37.31 9.83 10.89
CA GLY A 233 -38.78 9.86 10.84
C GLY A 233 -39.39 8.87 9.86
N GLY A 234 -38.60 8.00 9.27
CA GLY A 234 -38.95 7.15 8.14
C GLY A 234 -38.60 7.79 6.78
N GLY A 235 -38.58 6.98 5.75
CA GLY A 235 -38.06 7.41 4.45
C GLY A 235 -36.55 7.22 4.31
N SER A 236 -36.00 7.68 3.19
CA SER A 236 -34.59 7.50 2.87
C SER A 236 -34.06 8.67 2.05
N CYS A 237 -32.75 8.76 1.93
CA CYS A 237 -32.09 9.63 0.98
C CYS A 237 -30.82 8.99 0.44
N THR A 238 -30.37 9.46 -0.71
CA THR A 238 -29.07 9.13 -1.26
C THR A 238 -28.03 10.08 -0.68
N VAL A 239 -26.92 9.54 -0.19
CA VAL A 239 -25.76 10.30 0.24
C VAL A 239 -24.60 10.00 -0.70
N ILE A 240 -23.99 11.02 -1.26
CA ILE A 240 -22.81 10.89 -2.11
C ILE A 240 -21.63 11.55 -1.39
N ALA A 241 -20.56 10.78 -1.15
CA ALA A 241 -19.28 11.31 -0.77
C ALA A 241 -18.42 11.54 -2.02
N THR A 242 -17.92 12.75 -2.21
CA THR A 242 -17.00 13.10 -3.29
C THR A 242 -15.61 13.33 -2.67
N LEU A 243 -14.63 12.55 -3.12
CA LEU A 243 -13.26 12.61 -2.66
C LEU A 243 -12.44 13.58 -3.51
N ASN A 244 -11.68 14.47 -2.87
CA ASN A 244 -10.89 15.50 -3.55
C ASN A 244 -11.72 16.33 -4.57
N GLY A 245 -13.00 16.47 -4.27
CA GLY A 245 -13.93 17.23 -5.09
C GLY A 245 -13.72 18.74 -4.94
N ARG A 246 -14.17 19.48 -5.96
CA ARG A 246 -14.20 20.94 -5.94
C ARG A 246 -15.59 21.40 -6.33
N ARG A 247 -16.15 22.30 -5.55
CA ARG A 247 -17.51 22.80 -5.83
C ARG A 247 -17.64 24.30 -6.06
N SER A 248 -16.61 25.06 -5.88
CA SER A 248 -16.61 26.49 -6.23
C SER A 248 -15.18 26.99 -6.48
N ASN A 249 -15.06 28.08 -7.25
CA ASN A 249 -13.79 28.71 -7.55
C ASN A 249 -13.02 29.24 -6.31
N SER A 250 -13.73 29.46 -5.21
CA SER A 250 -13.16 29.98 -3.97
C SER A 250 -12.44 28.94 -3.10
N TYR A 251 -12.64 27.66 -3.35
CA TYR A 251 -12.00 26.58 -2.57
C TYR A 251 -10.94 25.86 -3.41
N ALA A 252 -10.13 26.64 -4.08
CA ALA A 252 -9.07 26.13 -4.92
C ALA A 252 -8.04 25.32 -4.13
N THR A 253 -7.68 24.16 -4.66
CA THR A 253 -6.51 23.35 -4.29
C THR A 253 -6.49 22.78 -2.87
N GLY A 254 -6.81 21.51 -2.74
CA GLY A 254 -6.67 20.79 -1.49
C GLY A 254 -7.47 19.52 -1.45
N HIS A 255 -7.19 18.73 -0.46
CA HIS A 255 -7.95 17.54 -0.18
C HIS A 255 -9.33 17.88 0.37
N SER A 256 -10.32 17.08 0.05
CA SER A 256 -11.67 17.26 0.55
C SER A 256 -12.46 15.96 0.58
N ILE A 257 -13.46 15.92 1.47
CA ILE A 257 -14.56 14.97 1.43
C ILE A 257 -15.85 15.80 1.43
N ILE A 258 -16.58 15.78 0.34
CA ILE A 258 -17.80 16.54 0.18
C ILE A 258 -18.97 15.59 0.23
N PHE A 259 -19.85 15.77 1.20
CA PHE A 259 -21.08 15.00 1.31
C PHE A 259 -22.22 15.76 0.70
N VAL A 260 -23.06 15.05 -0.06
CA VAL A 260 -24.26 15.56 -0.70
C VAL A 260 -25.42 14.63 -0.37
N TRP A 261 -26.46 15.16 0.24
CA TRP A 261 -27.72 14.48 0.46
C TRP A 261 -28.69 14.92 -0.61
N GLN A 262 -29.31 13.97 -1.29
CA GLN A 262 -30.23 14.19 -2.38
C GLN A 262 -31.26 13.05 -2.47
N GLU A 263 -32.22 13.19 -3.39
CA GLU A 263 -33.22 12.16 -3.65
C GLU A 263 -33.97 11.74 -2.40
N PHE A 264 -34.44 12.73 -1.64
CA PHE A 264 -35.16 12.46 -0.41
C PHE A 264 -36.50 11.80 -0.72
N ASN A 265 -36.67 10.57 -0.25
CA ASN A 265 -37.94 9.82 -0.34
C ASN A 265 -38.61 9.87 1.04
N THR A 266 -39.42 10.89 1.26
CA THR A 266 -40.15 11.11 2.51
C THR A 266 -41.52 11.73 2.19
N ILE A 267 -42.54 11.34 2.93
CA ILE A 267 -43.91 11.81 2.77
C ILE A 267 -44.24 13.03 3.65
N ALA A 268 -43.37 13.37 4.58
CA ALA A 268 -43.56 14.46 5.54
C ALA A 268 -42.22 15.20 5.79
N ARG A 269 -42.35 16.40 6.34
CA ARG A 269 -41.21 17.14 6.86
C ARG A 269 -40.54 16.36 8.00
N GLN A 270 -39.25 16.16 7.95
CA GLN A 270 -38.51 15.44 8.99
C GLN A 270 -37.18 16.12 9.24
N PRO A 271 -36.64 15.98 10.47
CA PRO A 271 -35.28 16.39 10.74
C PRO A 271 -34.27 15.60 9.89
N LEU A 272 -33.18 16.23 9.50
CA LEU A 272 -32.09 15.58 8.80
C LEU A 272 -31.25 14.73 9.79
N ASN A 273 -31.89 13.74 10.38
CA ASN A 273 -31.25 12.71 11.17
C ASN A 273 -31.27 11.41 10.36
N HIS A 274 -30.18 10.72 10.29
CA HIS A 274 -30.17 9.43 9.59
C HIS A 274 -29.29 8.40 10.31
N SER A 275 -29.53 7.14 9.96
CA SER A 275 -28.69 6.02 10.38
C SER A 275 -27.24 6.24 9.95
N THR A 276 -26.32 5.59 10.65
CA THR A 276 -24.91 5.61 10.24
C THR A 276 -24.77 5.08 8.82
N VAL A 277 -24.10 5.84 7.98
CA VAL A 277 -23.68 5.42 6.65
C VAL A 277 -22.17 5.18 6.65
N THR A 278 -21.76 4.24 5.83
CA THR A 278 -20.36 3.80 5.73
C THR A 278 -19.86 3.95 4.31
N PHE A 279 -18.65 4.46 4.15
CA PHE A 279 -17.95 4.58 2.88
C PHE A 279 -16.50 4.20 3.04
N SER A 280 -15.80 4.00 1.93
CA SER A 280 -14.38 3.68 1.99
C SER A 280 -13.61 4.34 0.85
N TYR A 281 -12.32 4.57 1.08
CA TYR A 281 -11.39 5.10 0.09
C TYR A 281 -9.96 4.69 0.44
N TRP A 282 -9.02 4.92 -0.49
CA TRP A 282 -7.60 4.69 -0.31
C TRP A 282 -6.84 6.01 -0.08
N THR A 283 -5.81 5.96 0.78
CA THR A 283 -4.88 7.07 1.07
C THR A 283 -3.59 6.96 0.27
#